data_7fc5977a144683c0634dd5d8b0982713
#
_entry.id   7fc5977a144683c0634dd5d8b0982713
#
_cell.length_a   1.000
_cell.length_b   1.000
_cell.length_c   1.000
_cell.angle_alpha   90.00
_cell.angle_beta   90.00
_cell.angle_gamma   90.00
#
_symmetry.space_group_name_H-M   'P 1'
#
loop_
_entity.id
_entity.type
_entity.pdbx_description
1 polymer ?
#
loop_
_entity_poly.entity_id
_entity_poly.type
_entity_poly.pdbx_seq_one_letter_code
_entity_poly.pdbx_strand_id
1 'polypeptide(L)'
;MATAIRTIGHEDRLSLVEHLDELRTRLIVGGLALAVAFGVCFWQNHALLELVNRPLEHQTQKQVYKGEGPLGQTALAQQGVIKVAHDTEALARTLAAPSSGLPAATRAQLRATIPQLRADVARIPRKPEGKKPVTLGVGEPFTTTITVTLVFALIFSLPVILFELYGFVLPALSPSERRAVRPLLAAVPFLFAAGAVFGYFVVMPAAVRFLQNFNSDQFEVMVQANQYYRFAATVILAMGLVFQVPVAVVGATRAGLVTPHQLRKGRRFAIVACAAVAAFLPGDAITLLLETIPLYVLYEASILVASFAARRDAARERAWASGGDSGGDSPGDPPSSGGGTAGPPVSPRGGAGGSPVPVATASEKRDSELSAIIDHIDTELSD
;
A
#
# COMPACT_ATOMS: atom_id res chain seq x y z
N MET A 1 -11.31 59.72 10.03
CA MET A 1 -10.36 58.67 10.51
C MET A 1 -10.39 57.54 9.50
N ALA A 2 -9.38 57.48 8.64
CA ALA A 2 -9.28 56.47 7.61
C ALA A 2 -8.53 55.25 8.19
N THR A 3 -9.21 54.14 8.30
CA THR A 3 -8.65 52.86 8.75
C THR A 3 -7.80 52.32 7.61
N ALA A 4 -6.47 52.38 7.76
CA ALA A 4 -5.53 51.81 6.82
C ALA A 4 -5.74 50.29 6.78
N ILE A 5 -6.16 49.75 5.65
CA ILE A 5 -6.21 48.33 5.36
C ILE A 5 -4.74 47.87 5.24
N ARG A 6 -4.25 47.21 6.28
CA ARG A 6 -2.93 46.62 6.31
C ARG A 6 -2.93 45.41 5.37
N THR A 7 -2.24 45.53 4.25
CA THR A 7 -1.95 44.39 3.36
C THR A 7 -1.18 43.35 4.14
N ILE A 8 -1.80 42.20 4.39
CA ILE A 8 -1.19 41.05 5.04
C ILE A 8 -0.07 40.56 4.13
N GLY A 9 1.17 40.71 4.60
CA GLY A 9 2.34 40.21 3.90
C GLY A 9 2.32 38.68 3.81
N HIS A 10 2.73 38.14 2.66
CA HIS A 10 2.72 36.71 2.30
C HIS A 10 3.72 35.85 3.07
N GLU A 11 4.27 36.32 4.20
CA GLU A 11 5.26 35.67 5.05
C GLU A 11 4.85 35.49 6.51
N ASP A 12 3.57 35.61 6.83
CA ASP A 12 3.13 35.22 8.16
C ASP A 12 3.25 33.71 8.32
N ARG A 13 4.31 33.28 9.01
CA ARG A 13 4.44 31.91 9.55
C ARG A 13 3.18 31.69 10.37
N LEU A 14 2.36 30.73 9.96
CA LEU A 14 1.18 30.30 10.71
C LEU A 14 1.56 30.19 12.18
N SER A 15 0.84 30.89 13.06
CA SER A 15 1.08 30.77 14.49
C SER A 15 0.89 29.32 14.91
N LEU A 16 1.62 28.83 15.90
CA LEU A 16 1.47 27.45 16.41
C LEU A 16 0.00 27.12 16.70
N VAL A 17 -0.78 28.11 17.14
CA VAL A 17 -2.20 27.99 17.46
C VAL A 17 -3.03 27.73 16.19
N GLU A 18 -2.80 28.46 15.10
CA GLU A 18 -3.49 28.26 13.82
C GLU A 18 -3.17 26.90 13.21
N HIS A 19 -1.93 26.44 13.34
CA HIS A 19 -1.52 25.12 12.87
C HIS A 19 -2.18 23.99 13.67
N LEU A 20 -2.37 24.17 14.99
CA LEU A 20 -3.10 23.22 15.83
C LEU A 20 -4.61 23.19 15.52
N ASP A 21 -5.19 24.33 15.17
CA ASP A 21 -6.62 24.41 14.79
C ASP A 21 -6.85 23.73 13.41
N GLU A 22 -5.91 23.89 12.48
CA GLU A 22 -5.91 23.15 11.22
C GLU A 22 -5.82 21.63 11.46
N LEU A 23 -4.92 21.16 12.33
CA LEU A 23 -4.81 19.75 12.71
C LEU A 23 -6.11 19.20 13.28
N ARG A 24 -6.75 19.95 14.20
CA ARG A 24 -8.05 19.60 14.79
C ARG A 24 -9.11 19.40 13.73
N THR A 25 -9.23 20.34 12.81
CA THR A 25 -10.24 20.27 11.74
C THR A 25 -10.01 19.07 10.84
N ARG A 26 -8.77 18.78 10.44
CA ARG A 26 -8.42 17.62 9.61
C ARG A 26 -8.65 16.31 10.33
N LEU A 27 -8.36 16.25 11.63
CA LEU A 27 -8.63 15.08 12.46
C LEU A 27 -10.14 14.79 12.56
N ILE A 28 -10.97 15.84 12.70
CA ILE A 28 -12.43 15.69 12.72
C ILE A 28 -12.94 15.18 11.37
N VAL A 29 -12.44 15.71 10.24
CA VAL A 29 -12.81 15.23 8.90
C VAL A 29 -12.42 13.77 8.71
N GLY A 30 -11.19 13.39 9.09
CA GLY A 30 -10.74 11.99 9.04
C GLY A 30 -11.56 11.06 9.93
N GLY A 31 -11.88 11.51 11.16
CA GLY A 31 -12.73 10.75 12.09
C GLY A 31 -14.17 10.58 11.58
N LEU A 32 -14.73 11.63 10.96
CA LEU A 32 -16.06 11.56 10.35
C LEU A 32 -16.06 10.63 9.14
N ALA A 33 -15.04 10.69 8.28
CA ALA A 33 -14.88 9.78 7.16
C ALA A 33 -14.82 8.31 7.63
N LEU A 34 -14.08 8.03 8.71
CA LEU A 34 -14.01 6.71 9.31
C LEU A 34 -15.37 6.26 9.87
N ALA A 35 -16.09 7.14 10.56
CA ALA A 35 -17.41 6.83 11.14
C ALA A 35 -18.43 6.52 10.05
N VAL A 36 -18.47 7.32 8.98
CA VAL A 36 -19.35 7.09 7.83
C VAL A 36 -18.99 5.78 7.13
N ALA A 37 -17.69 5.55 6.86
CA ALA A 37 -17.21 4.32 6.27
C ALA A 37 -17.57 3.09 7.15
N PHE A 38 -17.44 3.20 8.47
CA PHE A 38 -17.84 2.14 9.40
C PHE A 38 -19.34 1.84 9.30
N GLY A 39 -20.21 2.85 9.28
CA GLY A 39 -21.65 2.68 9.12
C GLY A 39 -22.00 1.95 7.82
N VAL A 40 -21.39 2.34 6.69
CA VAL A 40 -21.60 1.71 5.39
C VAL A 40 -21.08 0.25 5.39
N CYS A 41 -19.88 0.02 5.89
CA CYS A 41 -19.28 -1.30 5.97
C CYS A 41 -20.07 -2.23 6.90
N PHE A 42 -20.57 -1.71 8.01
CA PHE A 42 -21.40 -2.48 8.93
C PHE A 42 -22.74 -2.89 8.30
N TRP A 43 -23.36 -1.99 7.54
CA TRP A 43 -24.56 -2.30 6.76
C TRP A 43 -24.30 -3.40 5.73
N GLN A 44 -23.15 -3.36 5.06
CA GLN A 44 -22.75 -4.29 4.00
C GLN A 44 -21.84 -5.42 4.49
N ASN A 45 -21.84 -5.76 5.78
CA ASN A 45 -20.91 -6.72 6.36
C ASN A 45 -20.92 -8.09 5.66
N HIS A 46 -22.10 -8.57 5.22
CA HIS A 46 -22.22 -9.83 4.49
C HIS A 46 -21.43 -9.83 3.18
N ALA A 47 -21.51 -8.76 2.39
CA ALA A 47 -20.77 -8.63 1.14
C ALA A 47 -19.27 -8.56 1.38
N LEU A 48 -18.84 -7.88 2.46
CA LEU A 48 -17.41 -7.78 2.83
C LEU A 48 -16.86 -9.15 3.27
N LEU A 49 -17.58 -9.88 4.11
CA LEU A 49 -17.17 -11.21 4.53
C LEU A 49 -17.13 -12.20 3.36
N GLU A 50 -18.10 -12.14 2.44
CA GLU A 50 -18.10 -12.95 1.23
C GLU A 50 -16.89 -12.59 0.32
N LEU A 51 -16.63 -11.30 0.12
CA LEU A 51 -15.47 -10.84 -0.64
C LEU A 51 -14.17 -11.42 -0.09
N VAL A 52 -13.95 -11.27 1.22
CA VAL A 52 -12.73 -11.77 1.87
C VAL A 52 -12.66 -13.30 1.82
N ASN A 53 -13.78 -14.00 1.84
CA ASN A 53 -13.82 -15.46 1.83
C ASN A 53 -13.49 -16.07 0.45
N ARG A 54 -13.71 -15.35 -0.65
CA ARG A 54 -13.50 -15.88 -2.02
C ARG A 54 -12.10 -16.49 -2.26
N PRO A 55 -10.98 -15.90 -1.84
CA PRO A 55 -9.66 -16.51 -2.02
C PRO A 55 -9.53 -17.85 -1.29
N LEU A 56 -10.10 -17.97 -0.10
CA LEU A 56 -10.13 -19.20 0.68
C LEU A 56 -10.99 -20.28 0.00
N GLU A 57 -12.19 -19.91 -0.44
CA GLU A 57 -13.09 -20.83 -1.15
C GLU A 57 -12.47 -21.45 -2.39
N HIS A 58 -11.80 -20.65 -3.20
CA HIS A 58 -11.12 -21.13 -4.41
C HIS A 58 -10.02 -22.15 -4.12
N GLN A 59 -9.27 -21.95 -3.05
CA GLN A 59 -8.20 -22.90 -2.67
C GLN A 59 -8.78 -24.16 -2.04
N THR A 60 -9.73 -24.01 -1.11
CA THR A 60 -10.40 -25.16 -0.47
C THR A 60 -11.15 -26.02 -1.50
N GLN A 61 -11.84 -25.44 -2.46
CA GLN A 61 -12.46 -26.21 -3.54
C GLN A 61 -11.46 -27.03 -4.34
N LYS A 62 -10.29 -26.48 -4.67
CA LYS A 62 -9.24 -27.24 -5.38
C LYS A 62 -8.77 -28.44 -4.57
N GLN A 63 -8.58 -28.32 -3.26
CA GLN A 63 -8.21 -29.41 -2.38
C GLN A 63 -9.32 -30.46 -2.30
N VAL A 64 -10.57 -30.04 -2.17
CA VAL A 64 -11.73 -30.94 -2.19
C VAL A 64 -11.83 -31.75 -3.48
N TYR A 65 -11.61 -31.10 -4.64
CA TYR A 65 -11.60 -31.81 -5.94
C TYR A 65 -10.46 -32.81 -6.07
N LYS A 66 -9.32 -32.57 -5.43
CA LYS A 66 -8.19 -33.50 -5.41
C LYS A 66 -8.32 -34.60 -4.37
N GLY A 67 -9.33 -34.52 -3.48
CA GLY A 67 -9.48 -35.44 -2.37
C GLY A 67 -8.48 -35.21 -1.24
N GLU A 68 -7.81 -34.06 -1.21
CA GLU A 68 -6.81 -33.69 -0.22
C GLU A 68 -7.48 -33.03 1.01
N GLY A 69 -6.95 -33.29 2.20
CA GLY A 69 -7.42 -32.75 3.47
C GLY A 69 -8.79 -33.32 3.95
N PRO A 70 -9.24 -32.90 5.15
CA PRO A 70 -10.45 -33.47 5.79
C PRO A 70 -11.70 -33.32 4.94
N LEU A 71 -11.86 -32.16 4.28
CA LEU A 71 -12.99 -31.88 3.41
C LEU A 71 -12.95 -32.69 2.11
N GLY A 72 -11.76 -32.91 1.57
CA GLY A 72 -11.55 -33.77 0.40
C GLY A 72 -11.86 -35.22 0.69
N GLN A 73 -11.38 -35.76 1.80
CA GLN A 73 -11.68 -37.13 2.25
C GLN A 73 -13.17 -37.32 2.53
N THR A 74 -13.81 -36.36 3.21
CA THR A 74 -15.26 -36.38 3.43
C THR A 74 -16.04 -36.35 2.12
N ALA A 75 -15.60 -35.53 1.14
CA ALA A 75 -16.22 -35.48 -0.18
C ALA A 75 -16.07 -36.80 -0.95
N LEU A 76 -14.92 -37.45 -0.88
CA LEU A 76 -14.69 -38.77 -1.49
C LEU A 76 -15.55 -39.85 -0.82
N ALA A 77 -15.64 -39.84 0.51
CA ALA A 77 -16.52 -40.75 1.25
C ALA A 77 -17.98 -40.55 0.86
N GLN A 78 -18.45 -39.30 0.79
CA GLN A 78 -19.84 -39.01 0.34
C GLN A 78 -20.09 -39.48 -1.09
N GLN A 79 -19.15 -39.25 -2.01
CA GLN A 79 -19.24 -39.73 -3.41
C GLN A 79 -19.27 -41.26 -3.44
N GLY A 80 -18.48 -41.93 -2.61
CA GLY A 80 -18.46 -43.37 -2.48
C GLY A 80 -19.85 -43.91 -2.00
N VAL A 81 -20.43 -43.29 -0.97
CA VAL A 81 -21.77 -43.65 -0.47
C VAL A 81 -22.82 -43.43 -1.53
N ILE A 82 -22.80 -42.29 -2.24
CA ILE A 82 -23.77 -42.02 -3.32
C ILE A 82 -23.61 -43.04 -4.44
N LYS A 83 -22.40 -43.41 -4.81
CA LYS A 83 -22.14 -44.41 -5.86
C LYS A 83 -22.68 -45.80 -5.43
N VAL A 84 -22.34 -46.26 -4.22
CA VAL A 84 -22.87 -47.52 -3.67
C VAL A 84 -24.40 -47.52 -3.65
N ALA A 85 -25.02 -46.43 -3.26
CA ALA A 85 -26.47 -46.32 -3.26
C ALA A 85 -27.07 -46.37 -4.67
N HIS A 86 -26.47 -45.75 -5.67
CA HIS A 86 -26.88 -45.87 -7.08
C HIS A 86 -26.71 -47.29 -7.61
N ASP A 87 -25.59 -47.95 -7.29
CA ASP A 87 -25.33 -49.33 -7.70
C ASP A 87 -26.34 -50.29 -7.04
N THR A 88 -26.65 -50.04 -5.75
CA THR A 88 -27.70 -50.79 -5.02
C THR A 88 -29.07 -50.56 -5.63
N GLU A 89 -29.40 -49.33 -6.01
CA GLU A 89 -30.69 -49.04 -6.69
C GLU A 89 -30.74 -49.75 -8.06
N ALA A 90 -29.68 -49.75 -8.83
CA ALA A 90 -29.59 -50.44 -10.12
C ALA A 90 -29.81 -51.96 -9.93
N LEU A 91 -29.14 -52.55 -8.92
CA LEU A 91 -29.33 -53.95 -8.57
C LEU A 91 -30.76 -54.25 -8.14
N ALA A 92 -31.36 -53.43 -7.26
CA ALA A 92 -32.73 -53.58 -6.83
C ALA A 92 -33.74 -53.54 -8.01
N ARG A 93 -33.48 -52.66 -9.01
CA ARG A 93 -34.33 -52.59 -10.21
C ARG A 93 -34.20 -53.84 -11.09
N THR A 94 -32.98 -54.37 -11.27
CA THR A 94 -32.80 -55.62 -12.05
C THR A 94 -33.45 -56.81 -11.38
N LEU A 95 -33.33 -56.92 -10.04
CA LEU A 95 -33.98 -57.95 -9.25
C LEU A 95 -35.52 -57.80 -9.19
N ALA A 96 -36.05 -56.58 -9.25
CA ALA A 96 -37.51 -56.29 -9.30
C ALA A 96 -38.11 -56.51 -10.71
N ALA A 97 -37.30 -56.78 -11.74
CA ALA A 97 -37.79 -57.06 -13.10
C ALA A 97 -38.54 -58.39 -13.19
N PRO A 98 -39.53 -58.53 -14.09
CA PRO A 98 -40.27 -59.80 -14.30
C PRO A 98 -39.38 -61.01 -14.65
N SER A 99 -38.23 -60.74 -15.30
CA SER A 99 -37.26 -61.73 -15.77
C SER A 99 -36.32 -62.27 -14.68
N SER A 100 -36.42 -61.77 -13.44
CA SER A 100 -35.47 -62.12 -12.37
C SER A 100 -35.70 -63.49 -11.72
N GLY A 101 -36.79 -64.16 -12.03
CA GLY A 101 -37.16 -65.47 -11.42
C GLY A 101 -37.56 -65.38 -9.95
N LEU A 102 -37.62 -64.22 -9.32
CA LEU A 102 -37.95 -64.01 -7.93
C LEU A 102 -39.49 -64.07 -7.71
N PRO A 103 -39.97 -64.50 -6.51
CA PRO A 103 -41.42 -64.46 -6.16
C PRO A 103 -42.03 -63.06 -6.29
N ALA A 104 -43.31 -62.99 -6.69
CA ALA A 104 -43.96 -61.71 -6.93
C ALA A 104 -43.97 -60.78 -5.68
N ALA A 105 -44.13 -61.38 -4.48
CA ALA A 105 -44.09 -60.65 -3.22
C ALA A 105 -42.76 -59.98 -2.97
N THR A 106 -41.61 -60.66 -3.19
CA THR A 106 -40.23 -60.14 -3.04
C THR A 106 -39.97 -59.02 -4.04
N ARG A 107 -40.44 -59.18 -5.30
CA ARG A 107 -40.33 -58.11 -6.32
C ARG A 107 -41.10 -56.84 -5.95
N ALA A 108 -42.31 -57.02 -5.35
CA ALA A 108 -43.13 -55.90 -4.87
C ALA A 108 -42.44 -55.14 -3.73
N GLN A 109 -41.82 -55.85 -2.76
CA GLN A 109 -41.04 -55.26 -1.69
C GLN A 109 -39.83 -54.48 -2.21
N LEU A 110 -39.06 -55.04 -3.13
CA LEU A 110 -37.93 -54.37 -3.76
C LEU A 110 -38.39 -53.09 -4.48
N ARG A 111 -39.50 -53.11 -5.20
CA ARG A 111 -40.05 -51.92 -5.87
C ARG A 111 -40.46 -50.83 -4.87
N ALA A 112 -40.98 -51.21 -3.71
CA ALA A 112 -41.36 -50.27 -2.65
C ALA A 112 -40.15 -49.61 -1.96
N THR A 113 -38.99 -50.28 -1.91
CA THR A 113 -37.77 -49.80 -1.27
C THR A 113 -37.02 -48.79 -2.16
N ILE A 114 -37.12 -48.89 -3.48
CA ILE A 114 -36.38 -47.99 -4.44
C ILE A 114 -36.69 -46.51 -4.22
N PRO A 115 -37.96 -46.04 -4.07
CA PRO A 115 -38.25 -44.63 -3.83
C PRO A 115 -37.68 -44.12 -2.52
N GLN A 116 -37.66 -44.97 -1.46
CA GLN A 116 -37.07 -44.64 -0.16
C GLN A 116 -35.57 -44.42 -0.29
N LEU A 117 -34.87 -45.39 -0.92
CA LEU A 117 -33.42 -45.27 -1.18
C LEU A 117 -33.06 -43.98 -1.94
N ARG A 118 -33.86 -43.61 -2.97
CA ARG A 118 -33.69 -42.35 -3.70
C ARG A 118 -33.90 -41.13 -2.81
N ALA A 119 -34.91 -41.14 -1.97
CA ALA A 119 -35.20 -40.05 -1.05
C ALA A 119 -34.05 -39.87 -0.05
N ASP A 120 -33.48 -40.96 0.46
CA ASP A 120 -32.37 -40.94 1.40
C ASP A 120 -31.10 -40.46 0.72
N VAL A 121 -30.77 -40.90 -0.50
CA VAL A 121 -29.63 -40.40 -1.30
C VAL A 121 -29.79 -38.92 -1.64
N ALA A 122 -31.04 -38.48 -1.91
CA ALA A 122 -31.29 -37.06 -2.21
C ALA A 122 -31.06 -36.12 -1.00
N ARG A 123 -31.07 -36.66 0.23
CA ARG A 123 -30.76 -35.93 1.46
C ARG A 123 -29.26 -35.79 1.70
N ILE A 124 -28.43 -36.60 1.05
CA ILE A 124 -26.96 -36.47 1.15
C ILE A 124 -26.53 -35.22 0.41
N PRO A 125 -25.88 -34.26 1.07
CA PRO A 125 -25.37 -33.05 0.41
C PRO A 125 -24.43 -33.41 -0.74
N ARG A 126 -24.71 -32.99 -1.96
CA ARG A 126 -23.90 -33.32 -3.14
C ARG A 126 -22.59 -32.51 -3.21
N LYS A 127 -22.50 -31.47 -2.42
CA LYS A 127 -21.29 -30.64 -2.30
C LYS A 127 -20.97 -30.49 -0.82
N PRO A 128 -19.73 -30.75 -0.41
CA PRO A 128 -19.33 -30.41 0.95
C PRO A 128 -19.49 -28.89 1.13
N GLU A 129 -20.24 -28.49 2.15
CA GLU A 129 -20.44 -27.08 2.51
C GLU A 129 -19.19 -26.44 3.15
N GLY A 130 -18.01 -26.95 2.87
CA GLY A 130 -16.74 -26.46 3.40
C GLY A 130 -16.32 -25.09 2.86
N LYS A 131 -17.28 -24.22 2.53
CA LYS A 131 -16.99 -22.89 1.99
C LYS A 131 -16.72 -21.83 3.04
N LYS A 132 -17.13 -22.06 4.28
CA LYS A 132 -17.05 -21.06 5.35
C LYS A 132 -15.98 -21.44 6.36
N PRO A 133 -15.16 -20.50 6.84
CA PRO A 133 -14.25 -20.75 7.94
C PRO A 133 -15.05 -21.11 9.21
N VAL A 134 -14.42 -21.90 10.09
CA VAL A 134 -15.06 -22.44 11.29
C VAL A 134 -14.96 -21.43 12.44
N THR A 135 -16.01 -21.28 13.22
CA THR A 135 -15.99 -20.53 14.48
C THR A 135 -15.93 -21.48 15.66
N LEU A 136 -15.06 -21.21 16.64
CA LEU A 136 -14.85 -22.05 17.82
C LEU A 136 -15.59 -21.51 19.05
N GLY A 137 -15.91 -20.21 19.07
CA GLY A 137 -16.58 -19.55 20.19
C GLY A 137 -17.94 -18.95 19.79
N VAL A 138 -18.89 -18.93 20.73
CA VAL A 138 -20.24 -18.40 20.49
C VAL A 138 -20.21 -16.90 20.12
N GLY A 139 -19.32 -16.12 20.75
CA GLY A 139 -19.14 -14.68 20.46
C GLY A 139 -18.23 -14.37 19.28
N GLU A 140 -17.52 -15.37 18.75
CA GLU A 140 -16.53 -15.18 17.69
C GLU A 140 -17.13 -14.60 16.39
N PRO A 141 -18.32 -15.00 15.90
CA PRO A 141 -18.92 -14.39 14.73
C PRO A 141 -19.16 -12.88 14.87
N PHE A 142 -19.61 -12.45 16.06
CA PHE A 142 -19.87 -11.04 16.34
C PHE A 142 -18.56 -10.23 16.36
N THR A 143 -17.59 -10.66 17.16
CA THR A 143 -16.30 -9.96 17.27
C THR A 143 -15.55 -9.93 15.95
N THR A 144 -15.60 -11.01 15.19
CA THR A 144 -14.99 -11.08 13.85
C THR A 144 -15.66 -10.10 12.89
N THR A 145 -16.99 -10.05 12.87
CA THR A 145 -17.73 -9.10 12.02
C THR A 145 -17.37 -7.65 12.36
N ILE A 146 -17.35 -7.29 13.63
CA ILE A 146 -16.96 -5.92 14.06
C ILE A 146 -15.51 -5.62 13.63
N THR A 147 -14.58 -6.54 13.87
CA THR A 147 -13.17 -6.36 13.51
C THR A 147 -12.98 -6.17 12.02
N VAL A 148 -13.58 -7.04 11.20
CA VAL A 148 -13.50 -6.95 9.73
C VAL A 148 -14.12 -5.64 9.25
N THR A 149 -15.30 -5.29 9.76
CA THR A 149 -15.99 -4.05 9.42
C THR A 149 -15.11 -2.83 9.74
N LEU A 150 -14.49 -2.81 10.92
CA LEU A 150 -13.61 -1.70 11.33
C LEU A 150 -12.38 -1.57 10.42
N VAL A 151 -11.74 -2.69 10.09
CA VAL A 151 -10.56 -2.67 9.21
C VAL A 151 -10.94 -2.24 7.78
N PHE A 152 -12.06 -2.72 7.24
CA PHE A 152 -12.53 -2.27 5.93
C PHE A 152 -13.00 -0.80 5.95
N ALA A 153 -13.63 -0.35 7.02
CA ALA A 153 -13.94 1.07 7.22
C ALA A 153 -12.66 1.92 7.20
N LEU A 154 -11.60 1.45 7.86
CA LEU A 154 -10.29 2.10 7.82
C LEU A 154 -9.71 2.09 6.40
N ILE A 155 -9.75 0.95 5.67
CA ILE A 155 -9.30 0.86 4.28
C ILE A 155 -10.01 1.87 3.39
N PHE A 156 -11.33 2.00 3.49
CA PHE A 156 -12.10 2.93 2.67
C PHE A 156 -11.93 4.40 3.08
N SER A 157 -11.73 4.69 4.37
CA SER A 157 -11.49 6.04 4.86
C SER A 157 -10.04 6.50 4.71
N LEU A 158 -9.08 5.56 4.62
CA LEU A 158 -7.65 5.85 4.61
C LEU A 158 -7.19 6.76 3.47
N PRO A 159 -7.71 6.67 2.23
CA PRO A 159 -7.42 7.63 1.18
C PRO A 159 -7.76 9.07 1.57
N VAL A 160 -8.89 9.28 2.26
CA VAL A 160 -9.29 10.59 2.77
C VAL A 160 -8.39 11.03 3.91
N ILE A 161 -8.13 10.14 4.87
CA ILE A 161 -7.24 10.40 6.01
C ILE A 161 -5.83 10.75 5.53
N LEU A 162 -5.29 10.00 4.58
CA LEU A 162 -3.98 10.28 4.00
C LEU A 162 -3.96 11.61 3.25
N PHE A 163 -5.02 11.93 2.50
CA PHE A 163 -5.15 13.21 1.82
C PHE A 163 -5.14 14.37 2.81
N GLU A 164 -5.89 14.28 3.93
CA GLU A 164 -5.89 15.27 5.00
C GLU A 164 -4.54 15.37 5.69
N LEU A 165 -3.88 14.25 5.97
CA LEU A 165 -2.55 14.20 6.58
C LEU A 165 -1.49 14.88 5.69
N TYR A 166 -1.46 14.56 4.40
CA TYR A 166 -0.55 15.22 3.47
C TYR A 166 -0.88 16.71 3.31
N GLY A 167 -2.16 17.07 3.30
CA GLY A 167 -2.58 18.46 3.28
C GLY A 167 -2.11 19.24 4.50
N PHE A 168 -2.01 18.60 5.67
CA PHE A 168 -1.47 19.18 6.91
C PHE A 168 0.06 19.42 6.80
N VAL A 169 0.78 18.54 6.14
CA VAL A 169 2.24 18.68 5.95
C VAL A 169 2.57 19.76 4.90
N LEU A 170 1.68 20.01 3.94
CA LEU A 170 1.91 20.94 2.84
C LEU A 170 2.27 22.38 3.27
N PRO A 171 1.64 22.99 4.28
CA PRO A 171 1.98 24.33 4.75
C PRO A 171 3.42 24.46 5.25
N ALA A 172 4.03 23.39 5.76
CA ALA A 172 5.41 23.40 6.22
C ALA A 172 6.45 23.45 5.09
N LEU A 173 6.03 23.23 3.82
CA LEU A 173 6.90 23.26 2.65
C LEU A 173 6.94 24.66 2.01
N SER A 174 8.06 25.01 1.38
CA SER A 174 8.23 26.22 0.60
C SER A 174 7.26 26.28 -0.60
N PRO A 175 6.93 27.47 -1.17
CA PRO A 175 6.00 27.59 -2.30
C PRO A 175 6.43 26.79 -3.55
N SER A 176 7.73 26.65 -3.80
CA SER A 176 8.29 25.84 -4.88
C SER A 176 8.10 24.34 -4.65
N GLU A 177 8.31 23.88 -3.44
CA GLU A 177 8.12 22.48 -3.02
C GLU A 177 6.64 22.08 -3.04
N ARG A 178 5.74 22.95 -2.57
CA ARG A 178 4.29 22.72 -2.63
C ARG A 178 3.80 22.43 -4.05
N ARG A 179 4.29 23.20 -5.04
CA ARG A 179 3.89 23.00 -6.45
C ARG A 179 4.38 21.66 -6.97
N ALA A 180 5.54 21.21 -6.52
CA ALA A 180 6.13 19.92 -6.89
C ALA A 180 5.43 18.72 -6.21
N VAL A 181 4.89 18.89 -4.99
CA VAL A 181 4.24 17.82 -4.20
C VAL A 181 2.76 17.64 -4.53
N ARG A 182 2.05 18.70 -5.03
CA ARG A 182 0.62 18.61 -5.38
C ARG A 182 0.24 17.39 -6.24
N PRO A 183 0.94 17.03 -7.32
CA PRO A 183 0.58 15.85 -8.12
C PRO A 183 0.76 14.54 -7.36
N LEU A 184 1.66 14.50 -6.35
CA LEU A 184 1.81 13.35 -5.48
C LEU A 184 0.58 13.13 -4.60
N LEU A 185 -0.04 14.22 -4.11
CA LEU A 185 -1.27 14.15 -3.32
C LEU A 185 -2.41 13.50 -4.09
N ALA A 186 -2.54 13.83 -5.37
CA ALA A 186 -3.53 13.19 -6.22
C ALA A 186 -3.25 11.69 -6.43
N ALA A 187 -1.98 11.28 -6.39
CA ALA A 187 -1.60 9.87 -6.53
C ALA A 187 -1.92 9.00 -5.29
N VAL A 188 -1.99 9.60 -4.09
CA VAL A 188 -2.21 8.90 -2.82
C VAL A 188 -3.41 7.95 -2.84
N PRO A 189 -4.65 8.39 -3.15
CA PRO A 189 -5.81 7.51 -3.13
C PRO A 189 -5.70 6.39 -4.18
N PHE A 190 -5.14 6.69 -5.35
CA PHE A 190 -4.97 5.69 -6.41
C PHE A 190 -3.92 4.64 -6.05
N LEU A 191 -2.78 5.04 -5.48
CA LEU A 191 -1.76 4.09 -5.03
C LEU A 191 -2.27 3.24 -3.87
N PHE A 192 -3.02 3.84 -2.94
CA PHE A 192 -3.62 3.07 -1.85
C PHE A 192 -4.59 2.01 -2.39
N ALA A 193 -5.51 2.40 -3.27
CA ALA A 193 -6.45 1.47 -3.89
C ALA A 193 -5.72 0.37 -4.69
N ALA A 194 -4.69 0.73 -5.47
CA ALA A 194 -3.86 -0.23 -6.19
C ALA A 194 -3.15 -1.21 -5.24
N GLY A 195 -2.64 -0.72 -4.11
CA GLY A 195 -2.03 -1.56 -3.07
C GLY A 195 -3.03 -2.52 -2.42
N ALA A 196 -4.22 -2.05 -2.07
CA ALA A 196 -5.28 -2.89 -1.51
C ALA A 196 -5.73 -3.98 -2.51
N VAL A 197 -5.90 -3.61 -3.79
CA VAL A 197 -6.21 -4.54 -4.88
C VAL A 197 -5.09 -5.56 -5.07
N PHE A 198 -3.83 -5.13 -5.06
CA PHE A 198 -2.68 -6.02 -5.15
C PHE A 198 -2.63 -6.99 -3.96
N GLY A 199 -2.84 -6.49 -2.74
CA GLY A 199 -2.95 -7.31 -1.53
C GLY A 199 -4.02 -8.39 -1.66
N TYR A 200 -5.20 -8.01 -2.14
CA TYR A 200 -6.33 -8.93 -2.30
C TYR A 200 -6.14 -9.97 -3.42
N PHE A 201 -5.70 -9.57 -4.61
CA PHE A 201 -5.64 -10.46 -5.77
C PHE A 201 -4.32 -11.23 -5.90
N VAL A 202 -3.22 -10.71 -5.38
CA VAL A 202 -1.89 -11.31 -5.53
C VAL A 202 -1.38 -11.91 -4.22
N VAL A 203 -1.29 -11.10 -3.15
CA VAL A 203 -0.68 -11.54 -1.90
C VAL A 203 -1.57 -12.54 -1.16
N MET A 204 -2.85 -12.23 -1.01
CA MET A 204 -3.81 -13.10 -0.30
C MET A 204 -3.91 -14.51 -0.88
N PRO A 205 -4.14 -14.73 -2.19
CA PRO A 205 -4.22 -16.08 -2.75
C PRO A 205 -2.90 -16.84 -2.64
N ALA A 206 -1.76 -16.15 -2.76
CA ALA A 206 -0.44 -16.76 -2.62
C ALA A 206 -0.19 -17.22 -1.18
N ALA A 207 -0.49 -16.36 -0.20
CA ALA A 207 -0.35 -16.66 1.22
C ALA A 207 -1.28 -17.80 1.65
N VAL A 208 -2.58 -17.74 1.29
CA VAL A 208 -3.56 -18.80 1.62
C VAL A 208 -3.14 -20.14 1.01
N ARG A 209 -2.70 -20.15 -0.26
CA ARG A 209 -2.22 -21.37 -0.91
C ARG A 209 -1.03 -21.96 -0.19
N PHE A 210 -0.07 -21.11 0.17
CA PHE A 210 1.13 -21.55 0.86
C PHE A 210 0.79 -22.14 2.24
N LEU A 211 0.05 -21.38 3.07
CA LEU A 211 -0.32 -21.78 4.43
C LEU A 211 -1.16 -23.06 4.47
N GLN A 212 -2.06 -23.26 3.52
CA GLN A 212 -2.89 -24.47 3.46
C GLN A 212 -2.12 -25.72 2.98
N ASN A 213 -1.08 -25.54 2.15
CA ASN A 213 -0.31 -26.66 1.61
C ASN A 213 0.95 -26.96 2.42
N PHE A 214 1.32 -26.10 3.36
CA PHE A 214 2.51 -26.32 4.18
C PHE A 214 2.29 -27.48 5.14
N ASN A 215 3.13 -28.53 5.02
CA ASN A 215 3.03 -29.78 5.81
C ASN A 215 1.61 -30.41 5.82
N SER A 216 0.88 -30.30 4.71
CA SER A 216 -0.49 -30.85 4.59
C SER A 216 -0.57 -32.37 4.71
N ASP A 217 0.56 -33.07 4.60
CA ASP A 217 0.73 -34.51 4.86
C ASP A 217 0.81 -34.86 6.36
N GLN A 218 1.16 -33.88 7.21
CA GLN A 218 1.29 -34.05 8.66
C GLN A 218 0.14 -33.39 9.45
N PHE A 219 -0.51 -32.36 8.89
CA PHE A 219 -1.53 -31.57 9.57
C PHE A 219 -2.79 -31.40 8.72
N GLU A 220 -3.93 -31.65 9.34
CA GLU A 220 -5.22 -31.32 8.76
C GLU A 220 -5.61 -29.88 9.10
N VAL A 221 -5.56 -28.98 8.11
CA VAL A 221 -5.79 -27.55 8.33
C VAL A 221 -7.29 -27.26 8.33
N MET A 222 -7.81 -26.87 9.50
CA MET A 222 -9.13 -26.25 9.63
C MET A 222 -8.98 -24.75 9.83
N VAL A 223 -9.52 -23.95 8.91
CA VAL A 223 -9.35 -22.50 8.94
C VAL A 223 -10.34 -21.86 9.92
N GLN A 224 -9.82 -21.29 11.01
CA GLN A 224 -10.61 -20.55 11.99
C GLN A 224 -10.99 -19.17 11.45
N ALA A 225 -12.28 -18.79 11.60
CA ALA A 225 -12.84 -17.56 11.06
C ALA A 225 -12.10 -16.31 11.55
N ASN A 226 -11.92 -16.15 12.87
CA ASN A 226 -11.32 -14.98 13.45
C ASN A 226 -9.87 -14.75 12.95
N GLN A 227 -9.06 -15.82 12.92
CA GLN A 227 -7.68 -15.74 12.45
C GLN A 227 -7.60 -15.39 10.96
N TYR A 228 -8.41 -16.08 10.14
CA TYR A 228 -8.42 -15.86 8.71
C TYR A 228 -8.85 -14.44 8.30
N TYR A 229 -10.00 -13.98 8.81
CA TYR A 229 -10.50 -12.65 8.47
C TYR A 229 -9.60 -11.54 8.97
N ARG A 230 -9.03 -11.69 10.17
CA ARG A 230 -8.07 -10.75 10.71
C ARG A 230 -6.80 -10.68 9.86
N PHE A 231 -6.24 -11.83 9.51
CA PHE A 231 -5.09 -11.94 8.61
C PHE A 231 -5.39 -11.25 7.26
N ALA A 232 -6.48 -11.63 6.60
CA ALA A 232 -6.87 -11.09 5.30
C ALA A 232 -7.03 -9.56 5.33
N ALA A 233 -7.79 -9.05 6.30
CA ALA A 233 -8.03 -7.62 6.44
C ALA A 233 -6.73 -6.84 6.69
N THR A 234 -5.84 -7.38 7.54
CA THR A 234 -4.55 -6.74 7.84
C THR A 234 -3.62 -6.75 6.64
N VAL A 235 -3.53 -7.85 5.88
CA VAL A 235 -2.72 -7.93 4.65
C VAL A 235 -3.18 -6.91 3.60
N ILE A 236 -4.50 -6.78 3.38
CA ILE A 236 -5.04 -5.82 2.42
C ILE A 236 -4.73 -4.38 2.85
N LEU A 237 -4.96 -4.06 4.13
CA LEU A 237 -4.65 -2.74 4.71
C LEU A 237 -3.16 -2.41 4.59
N ALA A 238 -2.32 -3.34 4.99
CA ALA A 238 -0.86 -3.18 4.96
C ALA A 238 -0.34 -2.96 3.55
N MET A 239 -0.81 -3.73 2.56
CA MET A 239 -0.42 -3.52 1.17
C MET A 239 -0.86 -2.14 0.65
N GLY A 240 -2.06 -1.66 1.04
CA GLY A 240 -2.49 -0.30 0.74
C GLY A 240 -1.52 0.76 1.30
N LEU A 241 -1.07 0.60 2.55
CA LEU A 241 -0.10 1.49 3.20
C LEU A 241 1.29 1.39 2.56
N VAL A 242 1.75 0.19 2.26
CA VAL A 242 3.06 -0.06 1.63
C VAL A 242 3.16 0.62 0.26
N PHE A 243 2.07 0.65 -0.49
CA PHE A 243 2.01 1.37 -1.76
C PHE A 243 2.11 2.89 -1.60
N GLN A 244 2.11 3.44 -0.38
CA GLN A 244 2.44 4.84 -0.13
C GLN A 244 3.95 5.11 -0.09
N VAL A 245 4.81 4.08 0.00
CA VAL A 245 6.28 4.24 0.02
C VAL A 245 6.78 5.05 -1.17
N PRO A 246 6.33 4.84 -2.43
CA PRO A 246 6.73 5.68 -3.55
C PRO A 246 6.40 7.16 -3.37
N VAL A 247 5.23 7.46 -2.82
CA VAL A 247 4.81 8.85 -2.55
C VAL A 247 5.69 9.47 -1.47
N ALA A 248 5.92 8.74 -0.38
CA ALA A 248 6.77 9.20 0.73
C ALA A 248 8.21 9.46 0.27
N VAL A 249 8.81 8.54 -0.49
CA VAL A 249 10.18 8.66 -1.03
C VAL A 249 10.30 9.84 -2.00
N VAL A 250 9.38 9.97 -2.96
CA VAL A 250 9.39 11.08 -3.93
C VAL A 250 9.11 12.42 -3.23
N GLY A 251 8.21 12.43 -2.25
CA GLY A 251 7.94 13.59 -1.41
C GLY A 251 9.18 14.03 -0.63
N ALA A 252 9.85 13.11 0.05
CA ALA A 252 11.09 13.38 0.80
C ALA A 252 12.24 13.85 -0.09
N THR A 253 12.37 13.29 -1.30
CA THR A 253 13.40 13.75 -2.26
C THR A 253 13.11 15.16 -2.79
N ARG A 254 11.85 15.51 -3.02
CA ARG A 254 11.45 16.85 -3.45
C ARG A 254 11.53 17.91 -2.35
N ALA A 255 11.32 17.49 -1.11
CA ALA A 255 11.55 18.32 0.07
C ALA A 255 13.05 18.48 0.43
N GLY A 256 13.96 17.89 -0.36
CA GLY A 256 15.39 17.97 -0.11
C GLY A 256 15.89 17.18 1.10
N LEU A 257 15.01 16.40 1.76
CA LEU A 257 15.37 15.63 2.95
C LEU A 257 16.30 14.45 2.63
N VAL A 258 16.13 13.85 1.44
CA VAL A 258 16.89 12.68 0.99
C VAL A 258 17.22 12.80 -0.49
N THR A 259 18.43 12.42 -0.90
CA THR A 259 18.80 12.40 -2.31
C THR A 259 18.63 10.99 -2.92
N PRO A 260 18.33 10.87 -4.23
CA PRO A 260 18.26 9.56 -4.90
C PRO A 260 19.55 8.75 -4.79
N HIS A 261 20.70 9.44 -4.66
CA HIS A 261 22.00 8.80 -4.45
C HIS A 261 22.10 8.14 -3.07
N GLN A 262 21.64 8.83 -2.01
CA GLN A 262 21.61 8.28 -0.65
C GLN A 262 20.68 7.06 -0.56
N LEU A 263 19.50 7.09 -1.22
CA LEU A 263 18.59 5.96 -1.29
C LEU A 263 19.26 4.75 -1.96
N ARG A 264 19.97 4.94 -3.07
CA ARG A 264 20.71 3.85 -3.73
C ARG A 264 21.82 3.27 -2.86
N LYS A 265 22.56 4.10 -2.13
CA LYS A 265 23.59 3.66 -1.19
C LYS A 265 22.98 2.90 0.00
N GLY A 266 21.77 3.27 0.40
CA GLY A 266 21.01 2.68 1.52
C GLY A 266 20.29 1.37 1.22
N ARG A 267 20.39 0.78 0.04
CA ARG A 267 19.65 -0.44 -0.37
C ARG A 267 19.72 -1.60 0.63
N ARG A 268 20.90 -1.87 1.17
CA ARG A 268 21.11 -2.93 2.17
C ARG A 268 20.28 -2.70 3.46
N PHE A 269 20.15 -1.42 3.88
CA PHE A 269 19.32 -1.07 5.03
C PHE A 269 17.83 -1.08 4.67
N ALA A 270 17.48 -0.77 3.42
CA ALA A 270 16.11 -0.83 2.94
C ALA A 270 15.55 -2.26 2.94
N ILE A 271 16.36 -3.27 2.59
CA ILE A 271 15.95 -4.68 2.68
C ILE A 271 15.60 -5.04 4.13
N VAL A 272 16.46 -4.65 5.09
CA VAL A 272 16.21 -4.89 6.52
C VAL A 272 14.97 -4.12 7.01
N ALA A 273 14.80 -2.87 6.57
CA ALA A 273 13.63 -2.06 6.89
C ALA A 273 12.34 -2.66 6.30
N CYS A 274 12.36 -3.15 5.06
CA CYS A 274 11.23 -3.85 4.45
C CYS A 274 10.88 -5.13 5.22
N ALA A 275 11.88 -5.93 5.60
CA ALA A 275 11.66 -7.12 6.41
C ALA A 275 11.12 -6.78 7.81
N ALA A 276 11.62 -5.70 8.42
CA ALA A 276 11.11 -5.22 9.70
C ALA A 276 9.65 -4.74 9.59
N VAL A 277 9.28 -4.03 8.52
CA VAL A 277 7.88 -3.64 8.27
C VAL A 277 7.00 -4.87 8.06
N ALA A 278 7.46 -5.84 7.25
CA ALA A 278 6.74 -7.10 7.05
C ALA A 278 6.56 -7.88 8.36
N ALA A 279 7.52 -7.82 9.29
CA ALA A 279 7.44 -8.50 10.59
C ALA A 279 6.35 -7.93 11.53
N PHE A 280 5.85 -6.72 11.28
CA PHE A 280 4.69 -6.18 11.99
C PHE A 280 3.35 -6.71 11.47
N LEU A 281 3.33 -7.32 10.29
CA LEU A 281 2.13 -7.95 9.76
C LEU A 281 1.91 -9.32 10.43
N PRO A 282 0.65 -9.71 10.63
CA PRO A 282 0.36 -11.04 11.16
C PRO A 282 0.70 -12.11 10.14
N GLY A 283 1.63 -12.97 10.48
CA GLY A 283 2.07 -14.07 9.62
C GLY A 283 3.21 -14.85 10.23
N ASP A 284 3.66 -15.86 9.55
CA ASP A 284 4.84 -16.65 9.88
C ASP A 284 6.06 -16.22 9.04
N ALA A 285 7.20 -16.87 9.25
CA ALA A 285 8.47 -16.56 8.57
C ALA A 285 8.36 -16.57 7.03
N ILE A 286 7.41 -17.28 6.47
CA ILE A 286 7.25 -17.43 5.03
C ILE A 286 6.35 -16.37 4.44
N THR A 287 5.26 -16.01 5.14
CA THR A 287 4.46 -14.83 4.79
C THR A 287 5.31 -13.57 4.89
N LEU A 288 6.18 -13.45 5.89
CA LEU A 288 7.16 -12.38 6.01
C LEU A 288 8.05 -12.28 4.76
N LEU A 289 8.58 -13.42 4.26
CA LEU A 289 9.39 -13.43 3.04
C LEU A 289 8.55 -13.03 1.81
N LEU A 290 7.33 -13.57 1.71
CA LEU A 290 6.39 -13.28 0.61
C LEU A 290 6.00 -11.79 0.56
N GLU A 291 5.87 -11.14 1.72
CA GLU A 291 5.54 -9.72 1.85
C GLU A 291 6.76 -8.82 1.66
N THR A 292 7.94 -9.24 2.10
CA THR A 292 9.19 -8.47 1.95
C THR A 292 9.55 -8.24 0.48
N ILE A 293 9.31 -9.22 -0.39
CA ILE A 293 9.65 -9.10 -1.82
C ILE A 293 8.87 -7.95 -2.50
N PRO A 294 7.55 -7.87 -2.43
CA PRO A 294 6.79 -6.75 -2.99
C PRO A 294 7.19 -5.38 -2.39
N LEU A 295 7.45 -5.33 -1.06
CA LEU A 295 7.92 -4.12 -0.41
C LEU A 295 9.24 -3.62 -1.01
N TYR A 296 10.20 -4.53 -1.17
CA TYR A 296 11.49 -4.17 -1.74
C TYR A 296 11.38 -3.76 -3.22
N VAL A 297 10.56 -4.44 -4.00
CA VAL A 297 10.28 -4.05 -5.40
C VAL A 297 9.67 -2.63 -5.46
N LEU A 298 8.73 -2.32 -4.58
CA LEU A 298 8.16 -0.96 -4.46
C LEU A 298 9.19 0.08 -4.05
N TYR A 299 10.09 -0.25 -3.15
CA TYR A 299 11.20 0.64 -2.78
C TYR A 299 12.12 0.93 -3.98
N GLU A 300 12.52 -0.09 -4.75
CA GLU A 300 13.32 0.10 -5.97
C GLU A 300 12.57 0.93 -7.03
N ALA A 301 11.28 0.65 -7.22
CA ALA A 301 10.43 1.46 -8.11
C ALA A 301 10.38 2.93 -7.65
N SER A 302 10.33 3.17 -6.33
CA SER A 302 10.37 4.52 -5.76
C SER A 302 11.65 5.27 -6.10
N ILE A 303 12.81 4.59 -6.02
CA ILE A 303 14.11 5.18 -6.40
C ILE A 303 14.12 5.52 -7.90
N LEU A 304 13.57 4.67 -8.76
CA LEU A 304 13.48 4.93 -10.20
C LEU A 304 12.63 6.17 -10.47
N VAL A 305 11.45 6.25 -9.86
CA VAL A 305 10.54 7.40 -9.99
C VAL A 305 11.20 8.69 -9.46
N ALA A 306 11.82 8.64 -8.29
CA ALA A 306 12.53 9.78 -7.70
C ALA A 306 13.71 10.24 -8.59
N SER A 307 14.48 9.29 -9.13
CA SER A 307 15.60 9.59 -10.03
C SER A 307 15.13 10.23 -11.35
N PHE A 308 13.99 9.75 -11.89
CA PHE A 308 13.40 10.30 -13.10
C PHE A 308 12.85 11.71 -12.86
N ALA A 309 12.17 11.92 -11.73
CA ALA A 309 11.68 13.23 -11.32
C ALA A 309 12.82 14.24 -11.16
N ALA A 310 13.89 13.87 -10.45
CA ALA A 310 15.06 14.72 -10.27
C ALA A 310 15.76 15.08 -11.59
N ARG A 311 15.85 14.15 -12.55
CA ARG A 311 16.39 14.43 -13.88
C ARG A 311 15.53 15.41 -14.68
N ARG A 312 14.21 15.30 -14.58
CA ARG A 312 13.28 16.22 -15.26
C ARG A 312 13.36 17.63 -14.68
N ASP A 313 13.50 17.76 -13.36
CA ASP A 313 13.63 19.04 -12.69
C ASP A 313 14.97 19.70 -13.07
N ALA A 314 16.08 18.97 -13.05
CA ALA A 314 17.38 19.44 -13.53
C ALA A 314 17.41 19.81 -15.02
N ALA A 315 16.65 19.11 -15.87
CA ALA A 315 16.54 19.46 -17.29
C ALA A 315 15.73 20.75 -17.50
N ARG A 316 14.72 21.00 -16.69
CA ARG A 316 13.94 22.25 -16.71
C ARG A 316 14.78 23.45 -16.27
N GLU A 317 15.59 23.30 -15.21
CA GLU A 317 16.48 24.33 -14.72
C GLU A 317 17.53 24.71 -15.79
N ARG A 318 18.12 23.74 -16.48
CA ARG A 318 19.04 23.99 -17.59
C ARG A 318 18.38 24.70 -18.77
N ALA A 319 17.14 24.32 -19.14
CA ALA A 319 16.38 24.95 -20.20
C ALA A 319 16.03 26.40 -19.85
N TRP A 320 15.77 26.71 -18.57
CA TRP A 320 15.55 28.08 -18.09
C TRP A 320 16.83 28.90 -18.11
N ALA A 321 17.96 28.34 -17.68
CA ALA A 321 19.25 29.01 -17.69
C ALA A 321 19.74 29.29 -19.11
N SER A 322 19.44 28.42 -20.08
CA SER A 322 19.83 28.64 -21.50
C SER A 322 18.89 29.56 -22.29
N GLY A 323 17.66 29.77 -21.81
CA GLY A 323 16.67 30.65 -22.45
C GLY A 323 16.74 32.10 -22.03
N GLY A 324 17.52 32.42 -21.00
CA GLY A 324 17.68 33.77 -20.48
C GLY A 324 18.72 34.65 -21.19
N ASP A 325 19.55 34.07 -22.09
CA ASP A 325 20.66 34.78 -22.76
C ASP A 325 20.36 35.23 -24.18
N SER A 326 19.11 35.08 -24.66
CA SER A 326 18.72 35.46 -26.02
C SER A 326 17.77 36.66 -26.10
N GLY A 327 17.88 37.62 -25.20
CA GLY A 327 16.99 38.79 -25.14
C GLY A 327 17.70 40.12 -24.91
N GLY A 328 18.87 40.36 -25.55
CA GLY A 328 19.64 41.60 -25.42
C GLY A 328 20.13 42.18 -26.73
N ASP A 329 19.38 42.07 -27.81
CA ASP A 329 19.61 42.92 -28.99
C ASP A 329 18.39 43.85 -29.16
N SER A 330 18.51 45.07 -28.62
CA SER A 330 17.69 46.21 -28.98
C SER A 330 18.26 46.85 -30.23
N PRO A 331 17.54 46.92 -31.32
CA PRO A 331 17.94 47.70 -32.47
C PRO A 331 17.53 49.17 -32.28
N GLY A 332 18.52 50.06 -32.26
CA GLY A 332 18.42 51.34 -32.94
C GLY A 332 17.65 52.44 -32.26
N ASP A 333 18.33 53.33 -31.57
CA ASP A 333 18.00 54.75 -31.50
C ASP A 333 18.68 55.55 -32.64
N PRO A 334 17.97 56.45 -33.33
CA PRO A 334 18.51 57.25 -34.40
C PRO A 334 19.32 58.44 -33.88
N PRO A 335 20.29 58.98 -34.63
CA PRO A 335 21.18 60.03 -34.18
C PRO A 335 20.49 61.39 -34.13
N SER A 336 20.46 62.06 -32.96
CA SER A 336 20.15 63.46 -32.86
C SER A 336 21.46 64.28 -32.89
N SER A 337 21.53 65.09 -33.91
CA SER A 337 22.53 66.14 -34.13
C SER A 337 22.44 67.26 -33.12
N GLY A 338 23.57 67.83 -32.71
CA GLY A 338 23.63 69.22 -32.22
C GLY A 338 24.65 69.50 -31.15
N GLY A 339 25.81 70.00 -31.57
CA GLY A 339 26.36 71.28 -31.13
C GLY A 339 27.11 71.37 -29.79
N GLY A 340 28.40 71.51 -29.85
CA GLY A 340 29.08 72.67 -29.25
C GLY A 340 29.80 72.48 -27.93
N THR A 341 31.11 72.71 -28.09
CA THR A 341 32.06 73.47 -27.26
C THR A 341 32.97 72.69 -26.32
N ALA A 342 34.26 73.00 -26.64
CA ALA A 342 35.50 72.55 -26.08
C ALA A 342 35.80 73.00 -24.65
N GLY A 343 36.53 72.20 -23.93
CA GLY A 343 37.28 72.56 -22.74
C GLY A 343 38.31 71.50 -22.40
N PRO A 344 39.55 71.89 -22.03
CA PRO A 344 40.74 71.03 -22.24
C PRO A 344 41.05 70.08 -21.10
N PRO A 345 42.09 69.23 -21.30
CA PRO A 345 42.34 68.03 -20.52
C PRO A 345 43.14 68.29 -19.25
N VAL A 346 42.89 67.55 -18.22
CA VAL A 346 43.83 67.43 -17.09
C VAL A 346 44.20 65.95 -16.93
N SER A 347 45.47 65.69 -17.15
CA SER A 347 46.16 64.45 -16.92
C SER A 347 46.69 64.35 -15.49
N PRO A 348 47.43 63.31 -15.11
CA PRO A 348 47.07 62.37 -14.06
C PRO A 348 48.04 62.34 -12.89
N ARG A 349 47.67 61.78 -11.80
CA ARG A 349 48.61 61.26 -10.77
C ARG A 349 47.85 60.29 -9.97
N GLY A 350 48.11 58.99 -9.83
CA GLY A 350 49.36 58.39 -9.32
C GLY A 350 49.03 57.89 -7.89
N GLY A 351 49.08 56.60 -7.67
CA GLY A 351 49.12 56.10 -6.30
C GLY A 351 48.57 54.70 -6.08
N ALA A 352 49.48 53.77 -6.03
CA ALA A 352 49.58 52.62 -5.11
C ALA A 352 48.45 51.58 -5.00
N GLY A 353 48.59 50.41 -5.50
CA GLY A 353 48.93 49.15 -4.86
C GLY A 353 47.99 48.73 -3.70
N GLY A 354 47.05 47.86 -4.00
CA GLY A 354 46.37 47.09 -3.00
C GLY A 354 45.86 45.80 -3.65
N SER A 355 46.58 44.73 -3.44
CA SER A 355 46.16 43.37 -3.85
C SER A 355 44.83 42.98 -3.17
N PRO A 356 43.91 42.33 -3.84
CA PRO A 356 42.72 41.81 -3.19
C PRO A 356 43.07 40.61 -2.30
N VAL A 357 42.70 40.70 -1.03
CA VAL A 357 42.70 39.59 -0.07
C VAL A 357 41.62 38.61 -0.51
N PRO A 358 41.94 37.32 -0.68
CA PRO A 358 40.88 36.33 -0.98
C PRO A 358 39.97 36.13 0.22
N VAL A 359 38.71 36.42 0.05
CA VAL A 359 37.68 36.05 1.00
C VAL A 359 37.47 34.54 0.89
N ALA A 360 37.98 33.79 1.89
CA ALA A 360 37.73 32.35 2.00
C ALA A 360 36.24 32.09 2.04
N THR A 361 35.78 31.21 1.15
CA THR A 361 34.40 30.80 1.08
C THR A 361 34.03 30.01 2.34
N ALA A 362 32.78 30.10 2.77
CA ALA A 362 32.24 29.45 3.99
C ALA A 362 32.47 27.92 4.02
N SER A 363 32.82 27.32 2.87
CA SER A 363 33.18 25.90 2.71
C SER A 363 34.58 25.61 3.27
N GLU A 364 35.60 26.46 2.95
CA GLU A 364 36.97 26.25 3.42
C GLU A 364 37.12 26.41 4.93
N LYS A 365 36.31 27.27 5.53
CA LYS A 365 36.31 27.46 6.98
C LYS A 365 35.72 26.25 7.74
N ARG A 366 34.75 25.59 7.14
CA ARG A 366 34.12 24.38 7.70
C ARG A 366 35.03 23.16 7.58
N ASP A 367 35.77 23.05 6.49
CA ASP A 367 36.70 21.93 6.28
C ASP A 367 37.94 22.04 7.17
N SER A 368 38.39 23.26 7.50
CA SER A 368 39.50 23.47 8.46
C SER A 368 39.05 23.19 9.92
N GLU A 369 37.80 23.50 10.29
CA GLU A 369 37.27 23.20 11.63
C GLU A 369 37.04 21.69 11.81
N LEU A 370 36.60 20.99 10.76
CA LEU A 370 36.43 19.51 10.78
C LEU A 370 37.79 18.79 10.88
N SER A 371 38.84 19.27 10.19
CA SER A 371 40.17 18.70 10.29
C SER A 371 40.75 18.84 11.70
N ALA A 372 40.57 20.00 12.34
CA ALA A 372 41.04 20.24 13.69
C ALA A 372 40.35 19.37 14.76
N ILE A 373 39.04 19.03 14.54
CA ILE A 373 38.29 18.14 15.42
C ILE A 373 38.74 16.68 15.26
N ILE A 374 39.05 16.25 14.02
CA ILE A 374 39.55 14.91 13.75
C ILE A 374 40.90 14.67 14.38
N ASP A 375 41.85 15.64 14.25
CA ASP A 375 43.18 15.56 14.86
C ASP A 375 43.14 15.55 16.40
N HIS A 376 42.15 16.21 17.01
CA HIS A 376 41.96 16.17 18.47
C HIS A 376 41.44 14.81 18.96
N ILE A 377 40.54 14.17 18.20
CA ILE A 377 39.99 12.83 18.52
C ILE A 377 41.06 11.74 18.38
N ASP A 378 41.91 11.84 17.34
CA ASP A 378 42.99 10.86 17.14
C ASP A 378 44.07 10.96 18.22
N THR A 379 44.27 12.14 18.83
CA THR A 379 45.21 12.33 19.94
C THR A 379 44.68 11.75 21.25
N GLU A 380 43.36 11.84 21.51
CA GLU A 380 42.75 11.26 22.73
C GLU A 380 42.57 9.72 22.67
N LEU A 381 42.62 9.12 21.49
CA LEU A 381 42.53 7.65 21.31
C LEU A 381 43.92 6.96 21.32
N SER A 382 45.03 7.71 21.40
CA SER A 382 46.37 7.17 21.42
C SER A 382 47.03 7.16 22.81
N ASP A 383 46.36 7.69 23.83
CA ASP A 383 46.72 7.58 25.24
C ASP A 383 45.76 6.63 25.95
#